data_7bcd5b63553947f80d62f0ec89475b86
#
_entry.id   7bcd5b63553947f80d62f0ec89475b86
#
_cell.length_a   1.000
_cell.length_b   1.000
_cell.length_c   1.000
_cell.angle_alpha   90.00
_cell.angle_beta   90.00
_cell.angle_gamma   90.00
#
_symmetry.space_group_name_H-M   'P 1'
#
loop_
_entity.id
_entity.type
_entity.pdbx_description
1 polymer ?
#
loop_
_entity_poly.entity_id
_entity_poly.type
_entity_poly.pdbx_seq_one_letter_code
_entity_poly.pdbx_strand_id
1 'polypeptide(L)'
;MIRALSVLLLTVGLIVPAPVARADDLSARIAAANAYLATRPGTVGYVLRDRSTGAAYRNPNAGALIWTASTIKLAIVVDLLARTYAGQLRLNDQDRQLISAMLHSSDNDAADTLWDRYGGPDHQAFNRNFPRYGMPGVVPQRGFSETFPYWGFQKATADDLDGLINYTLTRLNPTDTATIVAAMQNVDADQQWGVWGAGPAMAPGNKNGWSQEQGGWVINSVGFAGPNQRYTLAIMNALGDQGGYDDGVQTITHLAALLLGPA
;
A
#
# COMPACT_ATOMS: atom_id res chain seq x y z
N MET A 1 39.35 -3.65 -63.68
CA MET A 1 39.15 -2.86 -62.43
C MET A 1 37.66 -2.57 -62.30
N ILE A 2 36.95 -3.36 -61.45
CA ILE A 2 35.51 -3.22 -61.26
C ILE A 2 35.37 -2.58 -59.86
N ARG A 3 34.79 -1.36 -59.78
CA ARG A 3 34.48 -0.69 -58.51
C ARG A 3 33.12 -1.15 -58.03
N ALA A 4 33.07 -1.78 -56.88
CA ALA A 4 31.82 -2.11 -56.18
C ALA A 4 31.29 -0.85 -55.46
N LEU A 5 30.06 -0.52 -55.76
CA LEU A 5 29.30 0.56 -55.09
C LEU A 5 28.55 -0.07 -53.90
N SER A 6 28.95 0.25 -52.65
CA SER A 6 28.21 -0.17 -51.47
C SER A 6 27.07 0.82 -51.16
N VAL A 7 25.83 0.35 -51.24
CA VAL A 7 24.65 1.12 -50.89
C VAL A 7 24.40 0.90 -49.37
N LEU A 8 24.50 1.98 -48.60
CA LEU A 8 24.19 2.00 -47.18
C LEU A 8 22.67 2.26 -47.00
N LEU A 9 21.92 1.24 -46.61
CA LEU A 9 20.51 1.41 -46.26
C LEU A 9 20.43 1.98 -44.83
N LEU A 10 19.98 3.24 -44.72
CA LEU A 10 19.59 3.85 -43.45
C LEU A 10 18.16 3.38 -43.09
N THR A 11 18.02 2.51 -42.11
CA THR A 11 16.72 2.20 -41.50
C THR A 11 16.36 3.30 -40.48
N VAL A 12 15.43 4.17 -40.84
CA VAL A 12 14.82 5.12 -39.92
C VAL A 12 13.81 4.36 -39.07
N GLY A 13 14.19 4.05 -37.84
CA GLY A 13 13.26 3.49 -36.82
C GLY A 13 12.22 4.53 -36.44
N LEU A 14 10.96 4.29 -36.80
CA LEU A 14 9.84 5.07 -36.25
C LEU A 14 9.76 4.82 -34.74
N ILE A 15 10.15 5.80 -33.94
CA ILE A 15 9.85 5.82 -32.48
C ILE A 15 8.35 6.18 -32.39
N VAL A 16 7.50 5.16 -32.18
CA VAL A 16 6.10 5.37 -31.81
C VAL A 16 6.10 5.79 -30.34
N PRO A 17 5.68 7.03 -30.01
CA PRO A 17 5.59 7.41 -28.60
C PRO A 17 4.53 6.56 -27.93
N ALA A 18 4.87 5.97 -26.77
CA ALA A 18 3.92 5.26 -25.93
C ALA A 18 2.75 6.22 -25.59
N PRO A 19 1.48 5.75 -25.59
CA PRO A 19 0.35 6.59 -25.27
C PRO A 19 0.52 7.16 -23.85
N VAL A 20 0.71 8.48 -23.78
CA VAL A 20 0.63 9.23 -22.53
C VAL A 20 -0.84 9.15 -22.12
N ALA A 21 -1.15 8.42 -21.01
CA ALA A 21 -2.47 8.47 -20.40
C ALA A 21 -2.76 9.96 -20.14
N ARG A 22 -3.76 10.51 -20.79
CA ARG A 22 -4.06 11.94 -20.74
C ARG A 22 -4.51 12.29 -19.32
N ALA A 23 -4.13 13.48 -18.84
CA ALA A 23 -4.61 14.02 -17.58
C ALA A 23 -6.15 14.02 -17.50
N ASP A 24 -6.82 14.18 -18.63
CA ASP A 24 -8.28 14.11 -18.79
C ASP A 24 -8.86 12.73 -18.42
N ASP A 25 -8.15 11.63 -18.71
CA ASP A 25 -8.59 10.27 -18.36
C ASP A 25 -8.55 10.05 -16.84
N LEU A 26 -7.49 10.48 -16.16
CA LEU A 26 -7.38 10.32 -14.70
C LEU A 26 -8.45 11.16 -13.97
N SER A 27 -8.75 12.36 -14.44
CA SER A 27 -9.81 13.21 -13.89
C SER A 27 -11.19 12.57 -14.03
N ALA A 28 -11.50 11.96 -15.18
CA ALA A 28 -12.74 11.23 -15.39
C ALA A 28 -12.85 10.00 -14.47
N ARG A 29 -11.76 9.25 -14.29
CA ARG A 29 -11.70 8.11 -13.37
C ARG A 29 -11.93 8.52 -11.93
N ILE A 30 -11.32 9.61 -11.47
CA ILE A 30 -11.53 10.17 -10.13
C ILE A 30 -12.99 10.61 -9.95
N ALA A 31 -13.60 11.25 -10.95
CA ALA A 31 -15.01 11.64 -10.89
C ALA A 31 -15.93 10.41 -10.77
N ALA A 32 -15.70 9.36 -11.56
CA ALA A 32 -16.45 8.11 -11.49
C ALA A 32 -16.28 7.42 -10.13
N ALA A 33 -15.06 7.37 -9.61
CA ALA A 33 -14.73 6.82 -8.31
C ALA A 33 -15.48 7.56 -7.17
N ASN A 34 -15.48 8.89 -7.19
CA ASN A 34 -16.19 9.69 -6.18
C ASN A 34 -17.72 9.53 -6.29
N ALA A 35 -18.27 9.46 -7.51
CA ALA A 35 -19.69 9.18 -7.72
C ALA A 35 -20.09 7.81 -7.18
N TYR A 36 -19.27 6.80 -7.40
CA TYR A 36 -19.45 5.47 -6.84
C TYR A 36 -19.44 5.51 -5.30
N LEU A 37 -18.43 6.13 -4.68
CA LEU A 37 -18.33 6.21 -3.22
C LEU A 37 -19.50 6.92 -2.56
N ALA A 38 -20.13 7.89 -3.24
CA ALA A 38 -21.34 8.56 -2.73
C ALA A 38 -22.54 7.61 -2.53
N THR A 39 -22.51 6.42 -3.13
CA THR A 39 -23.56 5.39 -3.01
C THR A 39 -23.17 4.25 -2.06
N ARG A 40 -21.97 4.32 -1.45
CA ARG A 40 -21.47 3.22 -0.61
C ARG A 40 -21.56 3.55 0.89
N PRO A 41 -21.74 2.50 1.72
CA PRO A 41 -21.82 2.69 3.15
C PRO A 41 -20.46 3.08 3.76
N GLY A 42 -20.52 3.75 4.89
CA GLY A 42 -19.36 4.09 5.70
C GLY A 42 -18.59 5.32 5.22
N THR A 43 -17.41 5.51 5.79
CA THR A 43 -16.50 6.61 5.47
C THR A 43 -15.27 6.05 4.75
N VAL A 44 -15.11 6.40 3.48
CA VAL A 44 -13.94 6.00 2.67
C VAL A 44 -13.01 7.19 2.48
N GLY A 45 -11.79 7.07 3.03
CA GLY A 45 -10.66 7.96 2.73
C GLY A 45 -9.73 7.29 1.74
N TYR A 46 -9.28 8.00 0.70
CA TYR A 46 -8.26 7.47 -0.20
C TYR A 46 -7.31 8.54 -0.74
N VAL A 47 -6.10 8.08 -1.09
CA VAL A 47 -5.08 8.85 -1.81
C VAL A 47 -4.60 8.04 -3.00
N LEU A 48 -4.68 8.63 -4.20
CA LEU A 48 -4.11 8.08 -5.44
C LEU A 48 -2.92 8.95 -5.86
N ARG A 49 -1.77 8.33 -6.11
CA ARG A 49 -0.56 9.04 -6.59
C ARG A 49 -0.08 8.43 -7.91
N ASP A 50 0.19 9.29 -8.90
CA ASP A 50 0.98 8.93 -10.08
C ASP A 50 2.46 9.28 -9.81
N ARG A 51 3.28 8.26 -9.58
CA ARG A 51 4.69 8.41 -9.28
C ARG A 51 5.53 8.92 -10.47
N SER A 52 5.02 8.80 -11.70
CA SER A 52 5.70 9.30 -12.90
C SER A 52 5.66 10.82 -13.00
N THR A 53 4.61 11.44 -12.48
CA THR A 53 4.40 12.89 -12.48
C THR A 53 4.58 13.53 -11.11
N GLY A 54 4.52 12.73 -10.03
CA GLY A 54 4.46 13.19 -8.65
C GLY A 54 3.08 13.71 -8.23
N ALA A 55 2.10 13.74 -9.14
CA ALA A 55 0.75 14.19 -8.83
C ALA A 55 0.05 13.24 -7.86
N ALA A 56 -0.65 13.81 -6.88
CA ALA A 56 -1.46 13.04 -5.93
C ALA A 56 -2.86 13.66 -5.84
N TYR A 57 -3.87 12.80 -5.86
CA TYR A 57 -5.25 13.16 -5.57
C TYR A 57 -5.64 12.59 -4.20
N ARG A 58 -6.27 13.42 -3.38
CA ARG A 58 -6.81 13.09 -2.07
C ARG A 58 -8.31 13.35 -2.07
N ASN A 59 -9.11 12.37 -1.66
CA ASN A 59 -10.52 12.67 -1.45
C ASN A 59 -10.74 13.42 -0.11
N PRO A 60 -11.92 14.01 0.15
CA PRO A 60 -12.17 14.80 1.37
C PRO A 60 -11.92 14.03 2.68
N ASN A 61 -12.07 12.71 2.67
CA ASN A 61 -11.93 11.86 3.86
C ASN A 61 -10.51 11.27 4.02
N ALA A 62 -9.54 11.62 3.16
CA ALA A 62 -8.18 11.05 3.23
C ALA A 62 -7.49 11.30 4.58
N GLY A 63 -7.82 12.37 5.28
CA GLY A 63 -7.33 12.71 6.62
C GLY A 63 -8.16 12.13 7.78
N ALA A 64 -9.18 11.31 7.53
CA ALA A 64 -9.96 10.68 8.58
C ALA A 64 -9.13 9.64 9.34
N LEU A 65 -9.15 9.69 10.69
CA LEU A 65 -8.49 8.72 11.55
C LEU A 65 -9.31 7.43 11.61
N ILE A 66 -8.81 6.39 10.97
CA ILE A 66 -9.45 5.07 10.89
C ILE A 66 -8.49 4.02 11.48
N TRP A 67 -9.02 2.94 12.04
CA TRP A 67 -8.22 1.82 12.51
C TRP A 67 -7.43 1.20 11.37
N THR A 68 -6.13 1.00 11.56
CA THR A 68 -5.24 0.49 10.52
C THR A 68 -5.47 -0.98 10.21
N ALA A 69 -5.94 -1.74 11.20
CA ALA A 69 -5.92 -3.19 11.15
C ALA A 69 -4.54 -3.67 10.65
N SER A 70 -4.48 -4.73 9.83
CA SER A 70 -3.21 -5.30 9.37
C SER A 70 -2.44 -4.47 8.35
N THR A 71 -2.93 -3.30 7.90
CA THR A 71 -2.09 -2.44 7.03
C THR A 71 -0.86 -1.91 7.74
N ILE A 72 -0.90 -1.76 9.07
CA ILE A 72 0.25 -1.33 9.89
C ILE A 72 1.43 -2.31 9.82
N LYS A 73 1.20 -3.57 9.46
CA LYS A 73 2.26 -4.58 9.30
C LYS A 73 3.27 -4.19 8.22
N LEU A 74 2.85 -3.46 7.19
CA LEU A 74 3.78 -2.89 6.22
C LEU A 74 4.73 -1.89 6.88
N ALA A 75 4.23 -1.05 7.79
CA ALA A 75 5.08 -0.09 8.52
C ALA A 75 6.06 -0.78 9.47
N ILE A 76 5.64 -1.89 10.11
CA ILE A 76 6.52 -2.72 10.93
C ILE A 76 7.66 -3.28 10.07
N VAL A 77 7.36 -3.85 8.90
CA VAL A 77 8.36 -4.39 7.98
C VAL A 77 9.33 -3.30 7.51
N VAL A 78 8.81 -2.14 7.12
CA VAL A 78 9.63 -1.00 6.70
C VAL A 78 10.57 -0.54 7.81
N ASP A 79 10.09 -0.46 9.06
CA ASP A 79 10.91 -0.11 10.22
C ASP A 79 12.05 -1.13 10.45
N LEU A 80 11.72 -2.41 10.46
CA LEU A 80 12.69 -3.48 10.68
C LEU A 80 13.80 -3.47 9.62
N LEU A 81 13.43 -3.33 8.35
CA LEU A 81 14.39 -3.29 7.25
C LEU A 81 15.22 -2.00 7.26
N ALA A 82 14.61 -0.85 7.49
CA ALA A 82 15.31 0.43 7.57
C ALA A 82 16.32 0.45 8.74
N ARG A 83 15.92 -0.05 9.92
CA ARG A 83 16.83 -0.15 11.08
C ARG A 83 17.93 -1.18 10.87
N THR A 84 17.65 -2.27 10.14
CA THR A 84 18.67 -3.26 9.77
C THR A 84 19.70 -2.64 8.82
N TYR A 85 19.24 -1.94 7.79
CA TYR A 85 20.11 -1.25 6.84
C TYR A 85 20.97 -0.18 7.52
N ALA A 86 20.42 0.51 8.51
CA ALA A 86 21.16 1.50 9.32
C ALA A 86 22.10 0.88 10.38
N GLY A 87 22.19 -0.46 10.47
CA GLY A 87 23.01 -1.17 11.46
C GLY A 87 22.50 -1.06 12.91
N GLN A 88 21.26 -0.64 13.11
CA GLN A 88 20.67 -0.44 14.45
C GLN A 88 20.09 -1.74 15.03
N LEU A 89 19.78 -2.72 14.19
CA LEU A 89 19.37 -4.07 14.59
C LEU A 89 19.88 -5.10 13.60
N ARG A 90 19.78 -6.38 13.96
CA ARG A 90 20.14 -7.50 13.09
C ARG A 90 18.98 -8.49 13.05
N LEU A 91 18.42 -8.66 11.86
CA LEU A 91 17.42 -9.69 11.59
C LEU A 91 18.12 -11.03 11.31
N ASN A 92 17.65 -12.09 11.96
CA ASN A 92 18.05 -13.47 11.65
C ASN A 92 17.11 -14.08 10.59
N ASP A 93 17.36 -15.34 10.21
CA ASP A 93 16.57 -16.00 9.17
C ASP A 93 15.12 -16.23 9.60
N GLN A 94 14.87 -16.52 10.89
CA GLN A 94 13.52 -16.64 11.42
C GLN A 94 12.75 -15.32 11.34
N ASP A 95 13.39 -14.18 11.65
CA ASP A 95 12.76 -12.88 11.54
C ASP A 95 12.35 -12.56 10.09
N ARG A 96 13.19 -12.96 9.11
CA ARG A 96 12.88 -12.79 7.68
C ARG A 96 11.70 -13.68 7.25
N GLN A 97 11.58 -14.88 7.79
CA GLN A 97 10.42 -15.76 7.56
C GLN A 97 9.14 -15.15 8.16
N LEU A 98 9.21 -14.58 9.37
CA LEU A 98 8.07 -13.88 9.99
C LEU A 98 7.67 -12.64 9.18
N ILE A 99 8.62 -11.85 8.68
CA ILE A 99 8.35 -10.72 7.76
C ILE A 99 7.63 -11.22 6.51
N SER A 100 8.10 -12.32 5.92
CA SER A 100 7.45 -12.93 4.75
C SER A 100 6.01 -13.35 5.05
N ALA A 101 5.75 -14.02 6.16
CA ALA A 101 4.41 -14.45 6.59
C ALA A 101 3.48 -13.23 6.81
N MET A 102 3.98 -12.17 7.45
CA MET A 102 3.19 -10.93 7.62
C MET A 102 2.76 -10.30 6.29
N LEU A 103 3.63 -10.32 5.28
CA LEU A 103 3.32 -9.71 3.99
C LEU A 103 2.47 -10.62 3.11
N HIS A 104 2.72 -11.93 3.13
CA HIS A 104 2.06 -12.93 2.27
C HIS A 104 0.63 -13.23 2.73
N SER A 105 0.48 -13.75 3.96
CA SER A 105 -0.81 -14.18 4.53
C SER A 105 -1.38 -13.25 5.60
N SER A 106 -0.71 -12.14 5.86
CA SER A 106 -1.10 -11.23 6.95
C SER A 106 -1.05 -11.85 8.35
N ASP A 107 -0.09 -12.74 8.58
CA ASP A 107 0.07 -13.53 9.81
C ASP A 107 0.14 -12.63 11.07
N ASN A 108 -0.72 -12.90 12.05
CA ASN A 108 -0.80 -12.13 13.30
C ASN A 108 0.27 -12.56 14.30
N ASP A 109 0.56 -13.86 14.42
CA ASP A 109 1.55 -14.38 15.37
C ASP A 109 2.96 -13.91 14.99
N ALA A 110 3.21 -13.79 13.68
CA ALA A 110 4.42 -13.19 13.16
C ALA A 110 4.54 -11.70 13.54
N ALA A 111 3.43 -10.96 13.45
CA ALA A 111 3.40 -9.56 13.86
C ALA A 111 3.61 -9.40 15.36
N ASP A 112 2.96 -10.20 16.20
CA ASP A 112 3.14 -10.22 17.65
C ASP A 112 4.60 -10.49 18.01
N THR A 113 5.18 -11.54 17.44
CA THR A 113 6.56 -11.93 17.70
C THR A 113 7.56 -10.82 17.37
N LEU A 114 7.40 -10.17 16.23
CA LEU A 114 8.31 -9.10 15.80
C LEU A 114 8.05 -7.80 16.55
N TRP A 115 6.80 -7.50 16.91
CA TRP A 115 6.45 -6.34 17.73
C TRP A 115 7.08 -6.44 19.12
N ASP A 116 6.96 -7.58 19.78
CA ASP A 116 7.54 -7.80 21.10
C ASP A 116 9.07 -7.81 21.07
N ARG A 117 9.65 -8.47 20.06
CA ARG A 117 11.11 -8.60 19.94
C ARG A 117 11.81 -7.27 19.66
N TYR A 118 11.20 -6.41 18.84
CA TYR A 118 11.84 -5.19 18.33
C TYR A 118 11.19 -3.88 18.78
N GLY A 119 10.10 -3.94 19.52
CA GLY A 119 9.40 -2.78 20.07
C GLY A 119 10.16 -2.01 21.14
N GLY A 120 11.21 -2.65 21.70
CA GLY A 120 11.97 -2.09 22.82
C GLY A 120 11.26 -2.29 24.16
N PRO A 121 11.88 -1.91 25.28
CA PRO A 121 11.37 -2.19 26.62
C PRO A 121 10.04 -1.51 26.96
N ASP A 122 9.68 -0.47 26.21
CA ASP A 122 8.43 0.30 26.35
C ASP A 122 7.47 0.10 25.17
N HIS A 123 7.76 -0.84 24.28
CA HIS A 123 7.05 -1.14 23.03
C HIS A 123 6.82 0.08 22.10
N GLN A 124 7.54 1.19 22.34
CA GLN A 124 7.35 2.45 21.60
C GLN A 124 8.25 2.59 20.36
N ALA A 125 9.21 1.68 20.13
CA ALA A 125 10.22 1.87 19.11
C ALA A 125 9.62 2.06 17.71
N PHE A 126 8.62 1.26 17.35
CA PHE A 126 7.92 1.38 16.07
C PHE A 126 7.18 2.71 15.96
N ASN A 127 6.35 3.06 16.95
CA ASN A 127 5.58 4.30 16.95
C ASN A 127 6.47 5.55 16.88
N ARG A 128 7.64 5.55 17.54
CA ARG A 128 8.62 6.66 17.43
C ARG A 128 9.20 6.80 16.03
N ASN A 129 9.24 5.73 15.25
CA ASN A 129 9.84 5.72 13.92
C ASN A 129 8.83 5.95 12.79
N PHE A 130 7.55 5.60 12.94
CA PHE A 130 6.52 5.74 11.91
C PHE A 130 6.50 7.12 11.22
N PRO A 131 6.66 8.26 11.94
CA PRO A 131 6.76 9.57 11.28
C PRO A 131 7.86 9.67 10.23
N ARG A 132 8.99 8.96 10.42
CA ARG A 132 10.12 8.94 9.47
C ARG A 132 9.78 8.25 8.15
N TYR A 133 8.78 7.37 8.19
CA TYR A 133 8.31 6.59 7.04
C TYR A 133 7.08 7.19 6.38
N GLY A 134 6.79 8.47 6.69
CA GLY A 134 5.67 9.20 6.10
C GLY A 134 4.34 9.01 6.82
N MET A 135 4.35 8.50 8.07
CA MET A 135 3.15 8.25 8.88
C MET A 135 3.13 9.09 10.17
N PRO A 136 3.12 10.43 10.09
CA PRO A 136 3.13 11.28 11.29
C PRO A 136 1.81 11.28 12.06
N GLY A 137 0.71 10.84 11.43
CA GLY A 137 -0.63 10.84 12.01
C GLY A 137 -1.00 9.55 12.75
N VAL A 138 -0.10 8.58 12.86
CA VAL A 138 -0.39 7.32 13.58
C VAL A 138 -0.57 7.57 15.07
N VAL A 139 -1.72 7.13 15.59
CA VAL A 139 -2.08 7.31 17.00
C VAL A 139 -2.38 5.94 17.63
N PRO A 140 -1.54 5.47 18.58
CA PRO A 140 -1.82 4.25 19.32
C PRO A 140 -3.06 4.42 20.20
N GLN A 141 -3.86 3.38 20.24
CA GLN A 141 -5.07 3.30 21.04
C GLN A 141 -4.96 2.17 22.05
N ARG A 142 -5.68 2.28 23.17
CA ARG A 142 -5.87 1.14 24.07
C ARG A 142 -6.96 0.23 23.53
N GLY A 143 -6.78 -1.09 23.73
CA GLY A 143 -7.72 -2.13 23.36
C GLY A 143 -7.66 -3.26 24.41
N PHE A 144 -7.95 -4.48 24.02
CA PHE A 144 -7.94 -5.63 24.90
C PHE A 144 -6.52 -6.18 25.17
N SER A 145 -5.49 -5.76 24.41
CA SER A 145 -4.11 -6.16 24.65
C SER A 145 -3.57 -5.50 25.92
N GLU A 146 -2.87 -6.28 26.75
CA GLU A 146 -2.12 -5.76 27.91
C GLU A 146 -0.91 -4.92 27.47
N THR A 147 -0.34 -5.23 26.27
CA THR A 147 0.76 -4.48 25.69
C THR A 147 0.27 -3.14 25.15
N PHE A 148 0.93 -2.04 25.51
CA PHE A 148 0.66 -0.72 24.97
C PHE A 148 1.95 0.05 24.67
N PRO A 149 2.11 0.58 23.45
CA PRO A 149 1.22 0.39 22.30
C PRO A 149 1.28 -1.03 21.75
N TYR A 150 0.19 -1.47 21.13
CA TYR A 150 0.10 -2.74 20.43
C TYR A 150 -0.18 -2.48 18.93
N TRP A 151 0.41 -3.26 18.05
CA TRP A 151 0.29 -3.05 16.60
C TRP A 151 -1.18 -3.09 16.11
N GLY A 152 -1.98 -3.97 16.67
CA GLY A 152 -3.40 -4.14 16.29
C GLY A 152 -4.30 -2.98 16.68
N PHE A 153 -3.85 -2.09 17.59
CA PHE A 153 -4.63 -0.94 18.07
C PHE A 153 -4.00 0.38 17.66
N GLN A 154 -3.83 0.58 16.36
CA GLN A 154 -3.33 1.82 15.78
C GLN A 154 -4.42 2.48 14.94
N LYS A 155 -4.56 3.80 15.01
CA LYS A 155 -5.30 4.60 14.03
C LYS A 155 -4.33 5.38 13.16
N ALA A 156 -4.68 5.51 11.89
CA ALA A 156 -3.94 6.32 10.91
C ALA A 156 -4.91 6.92 9.89
N THR A 157 -4.39 7.65 8.94
CA THR A 157 -5.13 8.23 7.83
C THR A 157 -4.73 7.58 6.51
N ALA A 158 -5.52 7.75 5.45
CA ALA A 158 -5.11 7.34 4.11
C ALA A 158 -3.86 8.13 3.64
N ASP A 159 -3.67 9.37 4.14
CA ASP A 159 -2.45 10.13 3.90
C ASP A 159 -1.21 9.48 4.52
N ASP A 160 -1.32 8.92 5.73
CA ASP A 160 -0.23 8.16 6.36
C ASP A 160 0.13 6.92 5.54
N LEU A 161 -0.87 6.18 5.08
CA LEU A 161 -0.63 5.00 4.24
C LEU A 161 -0.03 5.37 2.87
N ASP A 162 -0.43 6.49 2.25
CA ASP A 162 0.21 7.02 1.04
C ASP A 162 1.67 7.40 1.32
N GLY A 163 1.92 8.07 2.45
CA GLY A 163 3.28 8.40 2.89
C GLY A 163 4.15 7.15 3.03
N LEU A 164 3.63 6.12 3.69
CA LEU A 164 4.31 4.84 3.90
C LEU A 164 4.67 4.15 2.58
N ILE A 165 3.70 3.95 1.70
CA ILE A 165 3.96 3.25 0.43
C ILE A 165 4.89 4.06 -0.47
N ASN A 166 4.77 5.41 -0.47
CA ASN A 166 5.71 6.27 -1.18
C ASN A 166 7.13 6.16 -0.61
N TYR A 167 7.30 6.17 0.73
CA TYR A 167 8.60 5.94 1.36
C TYR A 167 9.18 4.57 0.96
N THR A 168 8.39 3.52 1.05
CA THR A 168 8.78 2.15 0.68
C THR A 168 9.34 2.07 -0.74
N LEU A 169 8.71 2.75 -1.69
CA LEU A 169 9.06 2.68 -3.11
C LEU A 169 10.14 3.70 -3.54
N THR A 170 10.50 4.69 -2.69
CA THR A 170 11.40 5.78 -3.10
C THR A 170 12.57 6.04 -2.15
N ARG A 171 12.51 5.60 -0.90
CA ARG A 171 13.47 5.94 0.15
C ARG A 171 14.13 4.74 0.82
N LEU A 172 13.45 3.59 0.83
CA LEU A 172 14.05 2.37 1.32
C LEU A 172 15.18 1.95 0.37
N ASN A 173 16.16 1.18 0.86
CA ASN A 173 17.22 0.71 -0.04
C ASN A 173 16.65 -0.22 -1.14
N PRO A 174 17.26 -0.26 -2.33
CA PRO A 174 16.69 -0.96 -3.48
C PRO A 174 16.42 -2.45 -3.27
N THR A 175 17.26 -3.14 -2.50
CA THR A 175 17.09 -4.58 -2.22
C THR A 175 15.85 -4.83 -1.37
N ASP A 176 15.68 -4.05 -0.31
CA ASP A 176 14.51 -4.17 0.58
C ASP A 176 13.23 -3.73 -0.12
N THR A 177 13.28 -2.67 -0.95
CA THR A 177 12.16 -2.27 -1.82
C THR A 177 11.75 -3.42 -2.72
N ALA A 178 12.69 -4.06 -3.42
CA ALA A 178 12.40 -5.19 -4.31
C ALA A 178 11.79 -6.37 -3.55
N THR A 179 12.28 -6.66 -2.34
CA THR A 179 11.73 -7.71 -1.46
C THR A 179 10.27 -7.43 -1.09
N ILE A 180 9.97 -6.21 -0.66
CA ILE A 180 8.59 -5.83 -0.31
C ILE A 180 7.68 -5.86 -1.54
N VAL A 181 8.13 -5.32 -2.67
CA VAL A 181 7.35 -5.34 -3.93
C VAL A 181 7.01 -6.77 -4.32
N ALA A 182 8.01 -7.67 -4.34
CA ALA A 182 7.80 -9.08 -4.67
C ALA A 182 6.82 -9.75 -3.71
N ALA A 183 6.94 -9.51 -2.39
CA ALA A 183 6.04 -10.08 -1.39
C ALA A 183 4.60 -9.57 -1.56
N MET A 184 4.41 -8.26 -1.77
CA MET A 184 3.09 -7.65 -1.97
C MET A 184 2.41 -8.09 -3.27
N GLN A 185 3.18 -8.48 -4.30
CA GLN A 185 2.68 -9.06 -5.55
C GLN A 185 2.37 -10.56 -5.45
N ASN A 186 2.85 -11.23 -4.41
CA ASN A 186 2.67 -12.66 -4.17
C ASN A 186 1.88 -12.93 -2.88
N VAL A 187 0.91 -12.08 -2.55
CA VAL A 187 0.01 -12.32 -1.43
C VAL A 187 -0.88 -13.54 -1.67
N ASP A 188 -1.31 -14.19 -0.60
CA ASP A 188 -2.27 -15.29 -0.68
C ASP A 188 -3.54 -14.90 -1.45
N ALA A 189 -4.22 -15.87 -2.04
CA ALA A 189 -5.41 -15.66 -2.87
C ALA A 189 -6.52 -14.93 -2.11
N ASP A 190 -6.67 -15.18 -0.81
CA ASP A 190 -7.63 -14.51 0.07
C ASP A 190 -7.27 -13.04 0.38
N GLN A 191 -6.06 -12.60 0.02
CA GLN A 191 -5.58 -11.22 0.14
C GLN A 191 -5.71 -10.44 -1.18
N GLN A 192 -6.15 -11.07 -2.28
CA GLN A 192 -6.21 -10.47 -3.62
C GLN A 192 -7.47 -9.63 -3.82
N TRP A 193 -7.63 -8.59 -3.01
CA TRP A 193 -8.70 -7.59 -3.08
C TRP A 193 -8.16 -6.18 -2.78
N GLY A 194 -9.00 -5.16 -2.73
CA GLY A 194 -8.57 -3.78 -2.57
C GLY A 194 -7.78 -3.28 -3.79
N VAL A 195 -6.52 -2.93 -3.64
CA VAL A 195 -5.67 -2.47 -4.76
C VAL A 195 -5.59 -3.49 -5.91
N TRP A 196 -5.79 -4.80 -5.64
CA TRP A 196 -5.89 -5.85 -6.66
C TRP A 196 -7.05 -5.65 -7.65
N GLY A 197 -8.04 -4.83 -7.32
CA GLY A 197 -9.07 -4.39 -8.26
C GLY A 197 -8.53 -3.69 -9.52
N ALA A 198 -7.28 -3.23 -9.51
CA ALA A 198 -6.57 -2.74 -10.71
C ALA A 198 -6.48 -3.78 -11.83
N GLY A 199 -6.61 -5.08 -11.50
CA GLY A 199 -6.56 -6.19 -12.43
C GLY A 199 -5.14 -6.68 -12.73
N PRO A 200 -4.99 -7.93 -13.21
CA PRO A 200 -3.69 -8.60 -13.34
C PRO A 200 -2.76 -7.92 -14.36
N ALA A 201 -3.31 -7.28 -15.39
CA ALA A 201 -2.51 -6.55 -16.38
C ALA A 201 -1.74 -5.35 -15.78
N MET A 202 -2.18 -4.87 -14.62
CA MET A 202 -1.53 -3.79 -13.87
C MET A 202 -0.51 -4.29 -12.85
N ALA A 203 -0.28 -5.61 -12.75
CA ALA A 203 0.66 -6.23 -11.81
C ALA A 203 0.56 -5.61 -10.39
N PRO A 204 -0.62 -5.63 -9.76
CA PRO A 204 -0.84 -5.00 -8.46
C PRO A 204 -0.07 -5.70 -7.35
N GLY A 205 0.22 -4.94 -6.29
CA GLY A 205 0.71 -5.46 -5.03
C GLY A 205 0.07 -4.70 -3.88
N ASN A 206 -0.28 -5.38 -2.80
CA ASN A 206 -0.97 -4.75 -1.69
C ASN A 206 -0.57 -5.29 -0.32
N LYS A 207 -0.92 -4.53 0.71
CA LYS A 207 -1.12 -4.99 2.09
C LYS A 207 -2.52 -4.60 2.51
N ASN A 208 -3.33 -5.58 2.86
CA ASN A 208 -4.69 -5.39 3.33
C ASN A 208 -4.78 -5.36 4.86
N GLY A 209 -5.89 -4.85 5.35
CA GLY A 209 -6.22 -4.87 6.77
C GLY A 209 -7.73 -4.80 6.98
N TRP A 210 -8.25 -5.64 7.89
CA TRP A 210 -9.66 -5.65 8.28
C TRP A 210 -9.82 -6.00 9.74
N SER A 211 -10.87 -5.48 10.36
CA SER A 211 -11.24 -5.77 11.74
C SER A 211 -12.69 -5.37 11.99
N GLN A 212 -13.35 -6.05 12.92
CA GLN A 212 -14.69 -5.71 13.41
C GLN A 212 -14.67 -5.21 14.87
N GLU A 213 -13.55 -5.35 15.57
CA GLU A 213 -13.47 -5.29 17.02
C GLU A 213 -13.55 -3.90 17.64
N GLN A 214 -13.37 -2.84 16.82
CA GLN A 214 -13.25 -1.46 17.33
C GLN A 214 -14.42 -0.56 16.90
N GLY A 215 -15.64 -1.06 17.03
CA GLY A 215 -16.84 -0.27 16.75
C GLY A 215 -17.40 -0.47 15.34
N GLY A 216 -17.29 -1.69 14.81
CA GLY A 216 -17.77 -2.11 13.49
C GLY A 216 -16.64 -2.33 12.49
N TRP A 217 -17.00 -2.74 11.30
CA TRP A 217 -16.03 -3.14 10.28
C TRP A 217 -15.17 -1.97 9.79
N VAL A 218 -13.87 -2.24 9.69
CA VAL A 218 -12.92 -1.45 8.91
C VAL A 218 -12.28 -2.35 7.86
N ILE A 219 -12.15 -1.85 6.63
CA ILE A 219 -11.60 -2.58 5.49
C ILE A 219 -10.64 -1.65 4.74
N ASN A 220 -9.36 -1.96 4.77
CA ASN A 220 -8.30 -1.09 4.26
C ASN A 220 -7.40 -1.82 3.27
N SER A 221 -6.82 -1.07 2.34
CA SER A 221 -5.82 -1.60 1.40
C SER A 221 -4.82 -0.50 1.06
N VAL A 222 -3.53 -0.83 1.07
CA VAL A 222 -2.46 0.06 0.60
C VAL A 222 -1.54 -0.71 -0.34
N GLY A 223 -1.18 -0.09 -1.46
CA GLY A 223 -0.36 -0.77 -2.42
C GLY A 223 -0.06 0.05 -3.68
N PHE A 224 0.27 -0.67 -4.72
CA PHE A 224 0.67 -0.10 -6.00
C PHE A 224 0.11 -0.90 -7.18
N ALA A 225 0.13 -0.28 -8.37
CA ALA A 225 -0.22 -0.93 -9.63
C ALA A 225 0.47 -0.22 -10.81
N GLY A 226 0.49 -0.91 -11.96
CA GLY A 226 1.05 -0.41 -13.21
C GLY A 226 2.55 -0.64 -13.37
N PRO A 227 3.09 -0.40 -14.57
CA PRO A 227 4.50 -0.61 -14.88
C PRO A 227 5.41 0.15 -13.91
N ASN A 228 6.41 -0.52 -13.34
CA ASN A 228 7.34 0.03 -12.34
C ASN A 228 6.62 0.64 -11.12
N GLN A 229 5.50 0.04 -10.69
CA GLN A 229 4.65 0.53 -9.60
C GLN A 229 4.28 2.03 -9.81
N ARG A 230 3.84 2.37 -11.02
CA ARG A 230 3.56 3.77 -11.41
C ARG A 230 2.56 4.44 -10.49
N TYR A 231 1.50 3.72 -10.14
CA TYR A 231 0.45 4.26 -9.27
C TYR A 231 0.55 3.67 -7.88
N THR A 232 0.44 4.50 -6.84
CA THR A 232 0.14 4.04 -5.48
C THR A 232 -1.28 4.41 -5.12
N LEU A 233 -1.93 3.55 -4.35
CA LEU A 233 -3.28 3.75 -3.86
C LEU A 233 -3.35 3.32 -2.40
N ALA A 234 -3.74 4.24 -1.54
CA ALA A 234 -4.03 4.01 -0.13
C ALA A 234 -5.52 4.21 0.10
N ILE A 235 -6.22 3.23 0.68
CA ILE A 235 -7.65 3.26 0.94
C ILE A 235 -7.90 2.82 2.37
N MET A 236 -8.68 3.61 3.10
CA MET A 236 -9.18 3.28 4.42
C MET A 236 -10.71 3.44 4.44
N ASN A 237 -11.42 2.40 4.85
CA ASN A 237 -12.88 2.38 4.88
C ASN A 237 -13.36 1.97 6.28
N ALA A 238 -14.06 2.87 6.96
CA ALA A 238 -14.75 2.64 8.21
C ALA A 238 -16.26 2.51 7.95
N LEU A 239 -16.78 1.28 8.00
CA LEU A 239 -18.21 0.99 7.79
C LEU A 239 -19.03 1.20 9.08
N GLY A 240 -18.41 1.03 10.26
CA GLY A 240 -19.15 1.02 11.50
C GLY A 240 -20.19 -0.11 11.49
N ASP A 241 -21.45 0.23 11.72
CA ASP A 241 -22.62 -0.65 11.68
C ASP A 241 -23.36 -0.59 10.32
N GLN A 242 -22.86 0.16 9.34
CA GLN A 242 -23.54 0.38 8.05
C GLN A 242 -23.28 -0.71 7.01
N GLY A 243 -22.43 -1.69 7.29
CA GLY A 243 -22.11 -2.77 6.37
C GLY A 243 -21.20 -3.83 6.98
N GLY A 244 -21.00 -4.92 6.24
CA GLY A 244 -20.17 -6.06 6.62
C GLY A 244 -18.80 -6.08 5.91
N TYR A 245 -18.06 -7.18 6.16
CA TYR A 245 -16.78 -7.45 5.51
C TYR A 245 -16.90 -7.39 3.98
N ASP A 246 -17.87 -8.10 3.41
CA ASP A 246 -18.05 -8.19 1.96
C ASP A 246 -18.39 -6.84 1.33
N ASP A 247 -19.22 -6.02 2.00
CA ASP A 247 -19.52 -4.66 1.55
C ASP A 247 -18.27 -3.79 1.45
N GLY A 248 -17.41 -3.88 2.46
CA GLY A 248 -16.16 -3.14 2.50
C GLY A 248 -15.18 -3.61 1.43
N VAL A 249 -14.96 -4.92 1.30
CA VAL A 249 -14.09 -5.53 0.28
C VAL A 249 -14.56 -5.14 -1.12
N GLN A 250 -15.86 -5.29 -1.40
CA GLN A 250 -16.45 -4.89 -2.68
C GLN A 250 -16.23 -3.40 -2.95
N THR A 251 -16.48 -2.55 -1.95
CA THR A 251 -16.35 -1.09 -2.09
C THR A 251 -14.95 -0.69 -2.50
N ILE A 252 -13.92 -1.13 -1.76
CA ILE A 252 -12.55 -0.66 -2.02
C ILE A 252 -11.91 -1.37 -3.23
N THR A 253 -12.34 -2.60 -3.55
CA THR A 253 -11.86 -3.31 -4.75
C THR A 253 -12.42 -2.67 -6.02
N HIS A 254 -13.71 -2.33 -6.03
CA HIS A 254 -14.31 -1.63 -7.18
C HIS A 254 -13.77 -0.19 -7.32
N LEU A 255 -13.53 0.50 -6.19
CA LEU A 255 -12.82 1.80 -6.21
C LEU A 255 -11.48 1.70 -6.91
N ALA A 256 -10.68 0.69 -6.57
CA ALA A 256 -9.38 0.48 -7.22
C ALA A 256 -9.52 0.15 -8.71
N ALA A 257 -10.54 -0.63 -9.10
CA ALA A 257 -10.84 -0.92 -10.51
C ALA A 257 -11.18 0.35 -11.30
N LEU A 258 -12.00 1.24 -10.75
CA LEU A 258 -12.35 2.51 -11.37
C LEU A 258 -11.12 3.42 -11.55
N LEU A 259 -10.28 3.50 -10.53
CA LEU A 259 -9.10 4.38 -10.54
C LEU A 259 -7.96 3.84 -11.39
N LEU A 260 -7.70 2.53 -11.36
CA LEU A 260 -6.48 1.90 -11.86
C LEU A 260 -6.70 0.80 -12.90
N GLY A 261 -7.93 0.34 -13.09
CA GLY A 261 -8.25 -0.71 -14.05
C GLY A 261 -7.86 -0.34 -15.48
N PRO A 262 -7.70 -1.33 -16.38
CA PRO A 262 -7.48 -1.06 -17.80
C PRO A 262 -8.64 -0.24 -18.37
N ALA A 263 -8.31 0.68 -19.27
CA ALA A 263 -9.29 1.50 -20.00
C ALA A 263 -10.10 0.64 -20.97
#